data_513c5d95229c0ac212a5c671c5dd51ae
#
_entry.id   513c5d95229c0ac212a5c671c5dd51ae
#
_cell.length_a   1.000
_cell.length_b   1.000
_cell.length_c   1.000
_cell.angle_alpha   90.00
_cell.angle_beta   90.00
_cell.angle_gamma   90.00
#
_symmetry.space_group_name_H-M   'P 1'
#
loop_
_entity.id
_entity.type
_entity.pdbx_description
1 polymer ?
#
loop_
_entity_poly.entity_id
_entity_poly.type
_entity_poly.pdbx_seq_one_letter_code
_entity_poly.pdbx_strand_id
1 'polypeptide(L)'
;VEMLEPWKGRVYDPCCGSGGMFVQSQKFIKKHQGRINDVSVYGQESNPTTWKLAKMNLAIRGIEGNIALGDSFHNDSHKDLRADYILANPPFNISDWGGESLREDIRWKYGVPPVGNANFAWLQHMIYHLSPKGIMGVVLANGSMSSNTSNEGEIRKNLVEADLVDCMVALPSQLFYNTMIPACLWFIRKDKKTPKDRSEQVLFIDARKMGEMVSRRNRELTDE
;
A
#
# COMPACT_ATOMS: atom_id res chain seq x y z
N VAL A 1 -2.85 -6.80 -6.43
CA VAL A 1 -1.88 -7.02 -7.53
C VAL A 1 -2.56 -6.89 -8.88
N GLU A 2 -3.62 -7.63 -9.15
CA GLU A 2 -4.34 -7.64 -10.44
C GLU A 2 -4.77 -6.23 -10.93
N MET A 3 -5.20 -5.34 -10.04
CA MET A 3 -5.58 -3.97 -10.40
C MET A 3 -4.39 -3.05 -10.74
N LEU A 4 -3.18 -3.40 -10.33
CA LEU A 4 -1.98 -2.60 -10.58
C LEU A 4 -1.12 -3.12 -11.71
N GLU A 5 -1.24 -4.42 -12.01
CA GLU A 5 -0.52 -5.10 -13.09
C GLU A 5 0.98 -4.79 -13.14
N PRO A 6 1.77 -5.18 -12.12
CA PRO A 6 3.20 -4.84 -12.04
C PRO A 6 4.03 -5.68 -13.03
N TRP A 7 4.05 -5.29 -14.29
CA TRP A 7 4.75 -6.02 -15.37
C TRP A 7 6.26 -5.86 -15.35
N LYS A 8 6.74 -4.66 -15.03
CA LYS A 8 8.17 -4.33 -15.06
C LYS A 8 8.47 -3.10 -14.22
N GLY A 9 9.70 -2.99 -13.74
CA GLY A 9 10.17 -1.84 -12.98
C GLY A 9 10.31 -2.15 -11.50
N ARG A 10 10.27 -1.12 -10.68
CA ARG A 10 10.55 -1.20 -9.24
C ARG A 10 9.25 -1.35 -8.46
N VAL A 11 9.15 -2.46 -7.73
CA VAL A 11 8.04 -2.75 -6.81
C VAL A 11 8.53 -2.51 -5.38
N TYR A 12 7.80 -1.70 -4.61
CA TYR A 12 8.15 -1.34 -3.24
C TYR A 12 7.03 -1.63 -2.26
N ASP A 13 7.42 -2.10 -1.07
CA ASP A 13 6.55 -2.25 0.09
C ASP A 13 7.31 -1.79 1.35
N PRO A 14 6.95 -0.63 1.96
CA PRO A 14 7.63 -0.08 3.12
C PRO A 14 7.35 -0.81 4.44
N CYS A 15 6.45 -1.78 4.44
CA CYS A 15 6.05 -2.59 5.60
C CYS A 15 5.77 -4.03 5.18
N CYS A 16 6.76 -4.62 4.48
CA CYS A 16 6.57 -5.79 3.63
C CYS A 16 6.20 -7.08 4.37
N GLY A 17 6.24 -7.09 5.70
CA GLY A 17 5.93 -8.28 6.46
C GLY A 17 6.79 -9.47 6.02
N SER A 18 6.17 -10.59 5.76
CA SER A 18 6.84 -11.79 5.21
C SER A 18 7.09 -11.76 3.69
N GLY A 19 6.89 -10.63 3.02
CA GLY A 19 7.08 -10.46 1.58
C GLY A 19 5.95 -10.99 0.72
N GLY A 20 4.75 -11.14 1.27
CA GLY A 20 3.59 -11.71 0.59
C GLY A 20 3.20 -10.96 -0.70
N MET A 21 3.25 -9.63 -0.70
CA MET A 21 2.91 -8.80 -1.86
C MET A 21 3.89 -9.01 -3.03
N PHE A 22 5.17 -9.22 -2.74
CA PHE A 22 6.17 -9.54 -3.76
C PHE A 22 5.94 -10.91 -4.39
N VAL A 23 5.59 -11.90 -3.56
CA VAL A 23 5.24 -13.25 -4.04
C VAL A 23 4.03 -13.21 -4.96
N GLN A 24 3.00 -12.44 -4.61
CA GLN A 24 1.80 -12.29 -5.46
C GLN A 24 2.11 -11.53 -6.75
N SER A 25 2.98 -10.51 -6.71
CA SER A 25 3.44 -9.80 -7.91
C SER A 25 4.18 -10.76 -8.85
N GLN A 26 5.05 -11.64 -8.32
CA GLN A 26 5.72 -12.65 -9.13
C GLN A 26 4.74 -13.68 -9.73
N LYS A 27 3.74 -14.11 -8.97
CA LYS A 27 2.70 -15.01 -9.47
C LYS A 27 1.92 -14.37 -10.62
N PHE A 28 1.58 -13.08 -10.49
CA PHE A 28 0.94 -12.31 -11.55
C PHE A 28 1.78 -12.34 -12.84
N ILE A 29 3.07 -12.00 -12.75
CA ILE A 29 3.99 -12.01 -13.89
C ILE A 29 4.05 -13.38 -14.55
N LYS A 30 4.21 -14.46 -13.75
CA LYS A 30 4.25 -15.84 -14.26
C LYS A 30 2.95 -16.24 -14.98
N LYS A 31 1.80 -15.92 -14.39
CA LYS A 31 0.48 -16.25 -14.95
C LYS A 31 0.27 -15.61 -16.33
N HIS A 32 0.84 -14.42 -16.54
CA HIS A 32 0.69 -13.65 -17.77
C HIS A 32 1.92 -13.76 -18.71
N GLN A 33 2.78 -14.78 -18.53
CA GLN A 33 3.95 -15.07 -19.39
C GLN A 33 5.02 -13.96 -19.42
N GLY A 34 5.06 -13.10 -18.40
CA GLY A 34 6.09 -12.08 -18.22
C GLY A 34 7.42 -12.67 -17.72
N ARG A 35 8.49 -11.88 -17.79
CA ARG A 35 9.81 -12.27 -17.28
C ARG A 35 9.95 -11.80 -15.83
N ILE A 36 10.28 -12.73 -14.92
CA ILE A 36 10.44 -12.44 -13.49
C ILE A 36 11.49 -11.36 -13.23
N ASN A 37 12.56 -11.34 -14.00
CA ASN A 37 13.66 -10.39 -13.86
C ASN A 37 13.35 -8.98 -14.36
N ASP A 38 12.17 -8.75 -14.94
CA ASP A 38 11.75 -7.41 -15.34
C ASP A 38 11.28 -6.56 -14.15
N VAL A 39 11.10 -7.18 -12.97
CA VAL A 39 10.70 -6.51 -11.74
C VAL A 39 11.81 -6.57 -10.71
N SER A 40 12.19 -5.40 -10.17
CA SER A 40 13.11 -5.26 -9.04
C SER A 40 12.32 -5.01 -7.76
N VAL A 41 12.57 -5.81 -6.74
CA VAL A 41 11.84 -5.80 -5.47
C VAL A 41 12.60 -5.03 -4.40
N TYR A 42 11.92 -4.10 -3.75
CA TYR A 42 12.42 -3.31 -2.62
C TYR A 42 11.42 -3.41 -1.47
N GLY A 43 11.90 -3.59 -0.27
CA GLY A 43 11.03 -3.65 0.91
C GLY A 43 11.74 -3.20 2.17
N GLN A 44 10.95 -2.89 3.18
CA GLN A 44 11.45 -2.62 4.52
C GLN A 44 10.53 -3.26 5.55
N GLU A 45 11.12 -3.80 6.61
CA GLU A 45 10.39 -4.43 7.72
C GLU A 45 11.10 -4.11 9.04
N SER A 46 10.33 -3.66 10.03
CA SER A 46 10.87 -3.24 11.33
C SER A 46 11.16 -4.41 12.27
N ASN A 47 10.40 -5.50 12.16
CA ASN A 47 10.57 -6.67 13.02
C ASN A 47 11.66 -7.61 12.48
N PRO A 48 12.76 -7.87 13.24
CA PRO A 48 13.87 -8.70 12.77
C PRO A 48 13.48 -10.13 12.39
N THR A 49 12.52 -10.71 13.11
CA THR A 49 12.05 -12.08 12.83
C THR A 49 11.24 -12.11 11.53
N THR A 50 10.34 -11.17 11.36
CA THR A 50 9.52 -11.04 10.15
C THR A 50 10.39 -10.69 8.94
N TRP A 51 11.39 -9.84 9.10
CA TRP A 51 12.38 -9.54 8.07
C TRP A 51 13.13 -10.80 7.59
N LYS A 52 13.58 -11.66 8.53
CA LYS A 52 14.21 -12.95 8.19
C LYS A 52 13.24 -13.85 7.40
N LEU A 53 11.98 -13.91 7.83
CA LEU A 53 10.94 -14.65 7.12
C LEU A 53 10.73 -14.12 5.70
N ALA A 54 10.72 -12.80 5.51
CA ALA A 54 10.63 -12.21 4.18
C ALA A 54 11.78 -12.66 3.28
N LYS A 55 13.02 -12.56 3.77
CA LYS A 55 14.21 -12.99 3.02
C LYS A 55 14.17 -14.48 2.67
N MET A 56 13.80 -15.34 3.62
CA MET A 56 13.65 -16.78 3.38
C MET A 56 12.55 -17.05 2.35
N ASN A 57 11.41 -16.39 2.49
CA ASN A 57 10.26 -16.54 1.60
C ASN A 57 10.59 -16.18 0.15
N LEU A 58 11.34 -15.09 -0.05
CA LEU A 58 11.80 -14.66 -1.37
C LEU A 58 12.87 -15.62 -1.92
N ALA A 59 13.87 -16.01 -1.11
CA ALA A 59 14.95 -16.91 -1.51
C ALA A 59 14.45 -18.26 -2.01
N ILE A 60 13.52 -18.90 -1.28
CA ILE A 60 12.92 -20.20 -1.67
C ILE A 60 12.21 -20.11 -3.03
N ARG A 61 11.73 -18.93 -3.41
CA ARG A 61 11.02 -18.68 -4.68
C ARG A 61 11.91 -18.12 -5.78
N GLY A 62 13.20 -17.94 -5.51
CA GLY A 62 14.13 -17.36 -6.48
C GLY A 62 13.83 -15.89 -6.80
N ILE A 63 13.24 -15.15 -5.83
CA ILE A 63 12.98 -13.72 -5.96
C ILE A 63 14.15 -12.96 -5.36
N GLU A 64 14.90 -12.25 -6.18
CA GLU A 64 15.88 -11.29 -5.70
C GLU A 64 15.20 -10.04 -5.20
N GLY A 65 15.53 -9.59 -3.98
CA GLY A 65 14.92 -8.41 -3.38
C GLY A 65 15.84 -7.70 -2.40
N ASN A 66 15.83 -6.38 -2.47
CA ASN A 66 16.51 -5.51 -1.51
C ASN A 66 15.57 -5.24 -0.33
N ILE A 67 15.62 -6.11 0.69
CA ILE A 67 14.76 -6.00 1.87
C ILE A 67 15.60 -5.50 3.05
N ALA A 68 15.35 -4.27 3.46
CA ALA A 68 16.02 -3.62 4.58
C ALA A 68 15.33 -3.96 5.91
N LEU A 69 16.12 -3.98 7.00
CA LEU A 69 15.62 -4.04 8.36
C LEU A 69 15.60 -2.63 8.96
N GLY A 70 14.46 -2.19 9.43
CA GLY A 70 14.33 -0.89 10.11
C GLY A 70 12.92 -0.30 10.03
N ASP A 71 12.71 0.74 10.81
CA ASP A 71 11.49 1.53 10.81
C ASP A 71 11.47 2.49 9.60
N SER A 72 10.49 2.34 8.73
CA SER A 72 10.36 3.13 7.50
C SER A 72 10.09 4.61 7.74
N PHE A 73 9.58 4.99 8.91
CA PHE A 73 9.37 6.39 9.23
C PHE A 73 10.64 7.08 9.70
N HIS A 74 11.39 6.45 10.64
CA HIS A 74 12.55 7.06 11.30
C HIS A 74 13.89 6.66 10.67
N ASN A 75 13.95 5.51 10.02
CA ASN A 75 15.17 4.98 9.39
C ASN A 75 14.86 4.42 8.01
N ASP A 76 14.39 5.28 7.12
CA ASP A 76 14.11 4.93 5.74
C ASP A 76 15.40 4.52 5.02
N SER A 77 15.50 3.25 4.68
CA SER A 77 16.67 2.67 4.00
C SER A 77 16.63 2.85 2.47
N HIS A 78 15.51 3.31 1.95
CA HIS A 78 15.28 3.48 0.51
C HIS A 78 15.00 4.93 0.11
N LYS A 79 15.60 5.91 0.78
CA LYS A 79 15.32 7.37 0.65
C LYS A 79 15.24 7.88 -0.79
N ASP A 80 16.11 7.38 -1.66
CA ASP A 80 16.22 7.81 -3.06
C ASP A 80 15.38 6.97 -4.01
N LEU A 81 14.74 5.91 -3.52
CA LEU A 81 13.90 5.05 -4.34
C LEU A 81 12.69 5.85 -4.86
N ARG A 82 12.45 5.70 -6.15
CA ARG A 82 11.21 6.13 -6.82
C ARG A 82 10.62 4.92 -7.50
N ALA A 83 9.66 4.30 -6.84
CA ALA A 83 9.04 3.05 -7.26
C ALA A 83 8.01 3.26 -8.37
N ASP A 84 7.96 2.32 -9.28
CA ASP A 84 6.97 2.32 -10.36
C ASP A 84 5.64 1.74 -9.87
N TYR A 85 5.73 0.80 -8.93
CA TYR A 85 4.59 0.18 -8.24
C TYR A 85 4.85 0.12 -6.74
N ILE A 86 3.83 0.49 -5.96
CA ILE A 86 3.83 0.27 -4.51
C ILE A 86 2.60 -0.56 -4.15
N LEU A 87 2.83 -1.68 -3.48
CA LEU A 87 1.79 -2.58 -3.01
C LEU A 87 2.02 -2.85 -1.52
N ALA A 88 1.17 -2.31 -0.67
CA ALA A 88 1.38 -2.42 0.77
C ALA A 88 0.10 -2.71 1.54
N ASN A 89 0.26 -3.42 2.63
CA ASN A 89 -0.76 -3.61 3.66
C ASN A 89 -0.16 -3.19 5.01
N PRO A 90 -0.09 -1.88 5.29
CA PRO A 90 0.48 -1.40 6.53
C PRO A 90 -0.37 -1.78 7.74
N PRO A 91 0.21 -1.84 8.94
CA PRO A 91 -0.55 -2.08 10.15
C PRO A 91 -1.58 -0.96 10.37
N PHE A 92 -2.85 -1.35 10.66
CA PHE A 92 -3.97 -0.40 10.77
C PHE A 92 -3.92 0.38 12.09
N ASN A 93 -4.19 1.67 12.02
CA ASN A 93 -4.45 2.55 13.17
C ASN A 93 -3.35 2.53 14.23
N ILE A 94 -2.09 2.44 13.85
CA ILE A 94 -0.97 2.52 14.81
C ILE A 94 -0.94 3.90 15.46
N SER A 95 -1.01 3.95 16.79
CA SER A 95 -0.93 5.18 17.58
C SER A 95 0.50 5.59 17.93
N ASP A 96 1.37 4.61 18.23
CA ASP A 96 2.72 4.85 18.73
C ASP A 96 3.76 4.72 17.59
N TRP A 97 3.64 5.58 16.58
CA TRP A 97 4.52 5.58 15.42
C TRP A 97 5.61 6.66 15.46
N GLY A 98 5.72 7.39 16.60
CA GLY A 98 6.74 8.43 16.81
C GLY A 98 6.50 9.72 16.01
N GLY A 99 5.27 9.99 15.61
CA GLY A 99 4.90 11.12 14.75
C GLY A 99 5.28 12.50 15.28
N GLU A 100 5.43 12.66 16.61
CA GLU A 100 5.86 13.94 17.21
C GLU A 100 7.25 14.39 16.72
N SER A 101 8.17 13.45 16.53
CA SER A 101 9.53 13.77 16.05
C SER A 101 9.60 14.02 14.54
N LEU A 102 8.53 13.75 13.81
CA LEU A 102 8.46 13.83 12.35
C LEU A 102 7.53 14.94 11.85
N ARG A 103 7.11 15.89 12.69
CA ARG A 103 6.14 16.92 12.29
C ARG A 103 6.58 17.79 11.11
N GLU A 104 7.88 17.99 10.93
CA GLU A 104 8.48 18.80 9.86
C GLU A 104 9.06 17.92 8.72
N ASP A 105 8.68 16.65 8.65
CA ASP A 105 9.20 15.75 7.63
C ASP A 105 8.73 16.15 6.23
N ILE A 106 9.64 16.13 5.26
CA ILE A 106 9.37 16.52 3.86
C ILE A 106 8.35 15.65 3.16
N ARG A 107 8.06 14.48 3.68
CA ARG A 107 7.04 13.55 3.15
C ARG A 107 5.61 14.04 3.36
N TRP A 108 5.39 14.93 4.35
CA TRP A 108 4.03 15.41 4.71
C TRP A 108 3.53 16.55 3.82
N LYS A 109 3.68 16.39 2.52
CA LYS A 109 3.31 17.41 1.53
C LYS A 109 1.82 17.76 1.56
N TYR A 110 0.96 16.83 1.94
CA TYR A 110 -0.49 16.98 1.92
C TYR A 110 -1.09 17.29 3.29
N GLY A 111 -0.26 17.50 4.26
CA GLY A 111 -0.61 17.82 5.64
C GLY A 111 0.04 16.89 6.65
N VAL A 112 0.32 17.39 7.84
CA VAL A 112 0.98 16.63 8.90
C VAL A 112 0.04 15.54 9.41
N PRO A 113 0.43 14.26 9.36
CA PRO A 113 -0.40 13.16 9.84
C PRO A 113 -0.66 13.25 11.35
N PRO A 114 -1.80 12.74 11.83
CA PRO A 114 -2.08 12.66 13.26
C PRO A 114 -1.04 11.83 14.00
N VAL A 115 -0.57 12.31 15.16
CA VAL A 115 0.35 11.54 16.02
C VAL A 115 -0.30 10.24 16.50
N GLY A 116 -1.58 10.26 16.77
CA GLY A 116 -2.32 9.09 17.26
C GLY A 116 -2.79 8.11 16.18
N ASN A 117 -2.45 8.32 14.89
CA ASN A 117 -2.84 7.40 13.82
C ASN A 117 -1.91 7.50 12.61
N ALA A 118 -1.20 6.42 12.28
CA ALA A 118 -0.23 6.38 11.21
C ALA A 118 -0.82 6.16 9.79
N ASN A 119 -2.12 5.97 9.62
CA ASN A 119 -2.69 5.62 8.32
C ASN A 119 -2.29 6.59 7.21
N PHE A 120 -2.39 7.90 7.44
CA PHE A 120 -2.01 8.92 6.48
C PHE A 120 -0.50 9.20 6.44
N ALA A 121 0.25 8.80 7.48
CA ALA A 121 1.72 8.79 7.42
C ALA A 121 2.20 7.71 6.43
N TRP A 122 1.66 6.50 6.50
CA TRP A 122 1.93 5.45 5.53
C TRP A 122 1.57 5.87 4.11
N LEU A 123 0.39 6.45 3.92
CA LEU A 123 -0.06 6.89 2.60
C LEU A 123 0.90 7.93 2.00
N GLN A 124 1.29 8.96 2.77
CA GLN A 124 2.18 10.01 2.30
C GLN A 124 3.63 9.53 2.13
N HIS A 125 4.13 8.64 3.01
CA HIS A 125 5.41 7.99 2.82
C HIS A 125 5.48 7.26 1.47
N MET A 126 4.46 6.49 1.16
CA MET A 126 4.37 5.78 -0.13
C MET A 126 4.27 6.74 -1.31
N ILE A 127 3.47 7.80 -1.23
CA ILE A 127 3.38 8.83 -2.28
C ILE A 127 4.74 9.49 -2.52
N TYR A 128 5.52 9.74 -1.47
CA TYR A 128 6.87 10.29 -1.59
C TYR A 128 7.78 9.38 -2.40
N HIS A 129 7.71 8.08 -2.18
CA HIS A 129 8.50 7.07 -2.90
C HIS A 129 7.95 6.70 -4.28
N LEU A 130 6.78 7.18 -4.65
CA LEU A 130 6.20 6.89 -5.96
C LEU A 130 6.90 7.68 -7.06
N SER A 131 7.27 7.02 -8.17
CA SER A 131 7.84 7.66 -9.35
C SER A 131 6.81 8.59 -10.03
N PRO A 132 7.23 9.52 -10.92
CA PRO A 132 6.30 10.45 -11.59
C PRO A 132 5.18 9.77 -12.38
N LYS A 133 5.40 8.54 -12.85
CA LYS A 133 4.38 7.72 -13.55
C LYS A 133 3.93 6.53 -12.71
N GLY A 134 4.36 6.49 -11.46
CA GLY A 134 4.09 5.36 -10.57
C GLY A 134 2.64 5.27 -10.13
N ILE A 135 2.25 4.06 -9.82
CA ILE A 135 0.94 3.71 -9.28
C ILE A 135 1.10 2.92 -7.99
N MET A 136 0.17 3.10 -7.07
CA MET A 136 0.17 2.29 -5.85
C MET A 136 -1.23 1.81 -5.49
N GLY A 137 -1.28 0.68 -4.78
CA GLY A 137 -2.45 0.16 -4.12
C GLY A 137 -2.12 -0.17 -2.67
N VAL A 138 -2.84 0.42 -1.75
CA VAL A 138 -2.64 0.23 -0.32
C VAL A 138 -3.93 -0.16 0.38
N VAL A 139 -3.81 -1.10 1.31
CA VAL A 139 -4.91 -1.52 2.17
C VAL A 139 -4.89 -0.66 3.42
N LEU A 140 -5.99 -0.02 3.74
CA LEU A 140 -6.16 0.76 4.98
C LEU A 140 -7.46 0.39 5.68
N ALA A 141 -7.57 0.72 6.96
CA ALA A 141 -8.84 0.62 7.67
C ALA A 141 -9.91 1.50 7.00
N ASN A 142 -11.14 1.01 6.92
CA ASN A 142 -12.24 1.70 6.23
C ASN A 142 -12.48 3.12 6.76
N GLY A 143 -12.20 3.38 8.03
CA GLY A 143 -12.25 4.72 8.63
C GLY A 143 -11.41 5.76 7.90
N SER A 144 -10.34 5.37 7.21
CA SER A 144 -9.52 6.30 6.41
C SER A 144 -10.29 7.02 5.31
N MET A 145 -11.41 6.45 4.85
CA MET A 145 -12.27 7.05 3.83
C MET A 145 -13.15 8.20 4.38
N SER A 146 -13.41 8.24 5.66
CA SER A 146 -14.44 9.15 6.23
C SER A 146 -14.03 9.87 7.51
N SER A 147 -12.98 9.44 8.21
CA SER A 147 -12.51 10.08 9.44
C SER A 147 -12.10 11.53 9.22
N ASN A 148 -12.55 12.41 10.12
CA ASN A 148 -12.12 13.81 10.17
C ASN A 148 -11.31 14.11 11.45
N THR A 149 -10.93 13.07 12.21
CA THR A 149 -10.18 13.22 13.44
C THR A 149 -8.80 13.78 13.16
N SER A 150 -8.38 14.75 13.96
CA SER A 150 -7.00 15.25 13.97
C SER A 150 -6.41 15.53 12.57
N ASN A 151 -7.13 16.29 11.74
CA ASN A 151 -6.70 16.74 10.42
C ASN A 151 -6.72 15.69 9.28
N GLU A 152 -7.19 14.47 9.52
CA GLU A 152 -7.27 13.44 8.46
C GLU A 152 -8.16 13.86 7.29
N GLY A 153 -9.25 14.57 7.56
CA GLY A 153 -10.14 15.10 6.52
C GLY A 153 -9.47 16.09 5.59
N GLU A 154 -8.61 16.97 6.13
CA GLU A 154 -7.87 17.95 5.32
C GLU A 154 -6.77 17.29 4.48
N ILE A 155 -6.05 16.31 5.04
CA ILE A 155 -5.07 15.53 4.26
C ILE A 155 -5.78 14.81 3.10
N ARG A 156 -6.93 14.20 3.35
CA ARG A 156 -7.71 13.51 2.31
C ARG A 156 -8.18 14.48 1.22
N LYS A 157 -8.66 15.64 1.60
CA LYS A 157 -9.03 16.72 0.67
C LYS A 157 -7.84 17.13 -0.21
N ASN A 158 -6.69 17.40 0.41
CA ASN A 158 -5.47 17.81 -0.31
C ASN A 158 -4.99 16.74 -1.30
N LEU A 159 -5.13 15.44 -0.98
CA LEU A 159 -4.82 14.34 -1.88
C LEU A 159 -5.75 14.29 -3.09
N VAL A 160 -7.05 14.57 -2.89
CA VAL A 160 -8.05 14.62 -3.98
C VAL A 160 -7.82 15.86 -4.84
N GLU A 161 -7.60 17.03 -4.25
CA GLU A 161 -7.34 18.28 -4.98
C GLU A 161 -6.01 18.23 -5.76
N ALA A 162 -5.03 17.45 -5.29
CA ALA A 162 -3.80 17.18 -6.01
C ALA A 162 -3.97 16.15 -7.16
N ASP A 163 -5.20 15.70 -7.41
CA ASP A 163 -5.56 14.71 -8.43
C ASP A 163 -4.78 13.38 -8.35
N LEU A 164 -4.45 12.94 -7.13
CA LEU A 164 -3.68 11.72 -6.91
C LEU A 164 -4.56 10.48 -6.75
N VAL A 165 -5.76 10.62 -6.20
CA VAL A 165 -6.65 9.49 -5.94
C VAL A 165 -7.28 9.02 -7.26
N ASP A 166 -6.96 7.79 -7.67
CA ASP A 166 -7.45 7.19 -8.93
C ASP A 166 -8.69 6.31 -8.70
N CYS A 167 -8.63 5.44 -7.67
CA CYS A 167 -9.75 4.56 -7.33
C CYS A 167 -9.78 4.29 -5.82
N MET A 168 -10.97 4.10 -5.30
CA MET A 168 -11.21 3.67 -3.92
C MET A 168 -12.20 2.50 -3.90
N VAL A 169 -11.85 1.44 -3.16
CA VAL A 169 -12.70 0.25 -3.05
C VAL A 169 -13.04 0.02 -1.60
N ALA A 170 -14.33 0.03 -1.26
CA ALA A 170 -14.79 -0.39 0.04
C ALA A 170 -14.95 -1.91 0.07
N LEU A 171 -14.17 -2.60 0.89
CA LEU A 171 -14.16 -4.06 0.99
C LEU A 171 -15.18 -4.57 2.01
N PRO A 172 -15.64 -5.83 1.89
CA PRO A 172 -16.44 -6.46 2.93
C PRO A 172 -15.65 -6.62 4.23
N SER A 173 -16.35 -6.72 5.35
CA SER A 173 -15.74 -7.10 6.62
C SER A 173 -15.31 -8.57 6.60
N GLN A 174 -14.47 -8.95 7.57
CA GLN A 174 -14.09 -10.36 7.83
C GLN A 174 -13.22 -11.00 6.72
N LEU A 175 -12.56 -10.21 5.87
CA LEU A 175 -11.61 -10.72 4.86
C LEU A 175 -10.27 -11.14 5.46
N PHE A 176 -9.91 -10.62 6.64
CA PHE A 176 -8.62 -10.88 7.27
C PHE A 176 -8.78 -11.83 8.46
N TYR A 177 -7.88 -12.83 8.56
CA TYR A 177 -7.93 -13.83 9.64
C TYR A 177 -7.77 -13.22 11.04
N ASN A 178 -6.99 -12.16 11.17
CA ASN A 178 -6.61 -11.58 12.46
C ASN A 178 -7.41 -10.33 12.87
N THR A 179 -8.30 -9.85 12.02
CA THR A 179 -9.14 -8.68 12.32
C THR A 179 -10.47 -8.74 11.60
N MET A 180 -11.53 -8.31 12.29
CA MET A 180 -12.84 -8.11 11.67
C MET A 180 -13.05 -6.69 11.16
N ILE A 181 -12.04 -5.80 11.29
CA ILE A 181 -12.13 -4.41 10.87
C ILE A 181 -12.34 -4.37 9.35
N PRO A 182 -13.39 -3.70 8.87
CA PRO A 182 -13.55 -3.53 7.44
C PRO A 182 -12.41 -2.67 6.89
N ALA A 183 -11.88 -3.10 5.75
CA ALA A 183 -10.79 -2.42 5.06
C ALA A 183 -11.27 -1.77 3.77
N CYS A 184 -10.46 -0.88 3.26
CA CYS A 184 -10.63 -0.28 1.95
C CYS A 184 -9.30 -0.32 1.18
N LEU A 185 -9.37 -0.21 -0.12
CA LEU A 185 -8.20 -0.05 -0.98
C LEU A 185 -8.14 1.39 -1.46
N TRP A 186 -6.96 1.99 -1.35
CA TRP A 186 -6.62 3.25 -1.96
C TRP A 186 -5.71 2.99 -3.16
N PHE A 187 -6.14 3.42 -4.34
CA PHE A 187 -5.31 3.44 -5.53
C PHE A 187 -4.91 4.88 -5.83
N ILE A 188 -3.61 5.11 -5.82
CA ILE A 188 -3.01 6.42 -6.09
C ILE A 188 -2.20 6.33 -7.37
N ARG A 189 -2.28 7.37 -8.19
CA ARG A 189 -1.53 7.49 -9.44
C ARG A 189 -1.04 8.93 -9.59
N LYS A 190 0.25 9.11 -9.88
CA LYS A 190 0.82 10.45 -10.11
C LYS A 190 0.56 10.98 -11.53
N ASP A 191 0.44 10.09 -12.51
CA ASP A 191 0.07 10.45 -13.89
C ASP A 191 -1.27 9.81 -14.25
N LYS A 192 -2.34 10.59 -14.26
CA LYS A 192 -3.69 10.17 -14.62
C LYS A 192 -4.03 10.46 -16.09
N LYS A 193 -3.10 11.04 -16.86
CA LYS A 193 -3.31 11.38 -18.28
C LYS A 193 -3.02 10.24 -19.21
N THR A 194 -2.13 9.31 -18.79
CA THR A 194 -1.73 8.17 -19.63
C THR A 194 -2.13 6.83 -19.02
N PRO A 195 -2.50 5.80 -19.80
CA PRO A 195 -2.70 5.79 -21.28
C PRO A 195 -4.01 6.46 -21.72
N LYS A 196 -4.95 6.69 -20.81
CA LYS A 196 -6.23 7.38 -21.02
C LYS A 196 -6.37 8.48 -19.96
N ASP A 197 -6.77 9.66 -20.40
CA ASP A 197 -6.97 10.78 -19.47
C ASP A 197 -8.14 10.51 -18.53
N ARG A 198 -7.82 10.49 -17.23
CA ARG A 198 -8.74 10.34 -16.10
C ARG A 198 -8.53 11.45 -15.08
N SER A 199 -7.92 12.55 -15.50
CA SER A 199 -7.71 13.72 -14.64
C SER A 199 -9.01 14.16 -14.01
N GLU A 200 -8.94 14.58 -12.75
CA GLU A 200 -10.08 15.06 -11.95
C GLU A 200 -11.21 14.01 -11.74
N GLN A 201 -10.93 12.73 -12.00
CA GLN A 201 -11.89 11.65 -11.79
C GLN A 201 -11.40 10.70 -10.70
N VAL A 202 -12.32 10.24 -9.86
CA VAL A 202 -12.08 9.18 -8.87
C VAL A 202 -13.14 8.09 -9.07
N LEU A 203 -12.68 6.85 -9.24
CA LEU A 203 -13.60 5.70 -9.28
C LEU A 203 -13.87 5.21 -7.87
N PHE A 204 -15.15 5.07 -7.51
CA PHE A 204 -15.56 4.43 -6.26
C PHE A 204 -16.21 3.09 -6.54
N ILE A 205 -15.72 2.03 -5.87
CA ILE A 205 -16.25 0.68 -5.99
C ILE A 205 -16.78 0.24 -4.62
N ASP A 206 -18.05 -0.07 -4.55
CA ASP A 206 -18.67 -0.66 -3.35
C ASP A 206 -18.67 -2.18 -3.44
N ALA A 207 -17.63 -2.81 -2.89
CA ALA A 207 -17.50 -4.25 -2.82
C ALA A 207 -17.97 -4.85 -1.47
N ARG A 208 -18.60 -4.05 -0.59
CA ARG A 208 -18.96 -4.49 0.78
C ARG A 208 -19.87 -5.73 0.84
N LYS A 209 -20.60 -6.00 -0.22
CA LYS A 209 -21.50 -7.16 -0.31
C LYS A 209 -20.92 -8.33 -1.11
N MET A 210 -19.71 -8.21 -1.65
CA MET A 210 -19.07 -9.25 -2.45
C MET A 210 -18.53 -10.38 -1.58
N GLY A 211 -18.35 -11.55 -2.22
CA GLY A 211 -17.78 -12.73 -1.60
C GLY A 211 -18.74 -13.47 -0.67
N GLU A 212 -18.31 -14.64 -0.22
CA GLU A 212 -19.10 -15.56 0.57
C GLU A 212 -18.45 -15.85 1.93
N MET A 213 -19.29 -16.19 2.93
CA MET A 213 -18.80 -16.59 4.25
C MET A 213 -18.34 -18.06 4.18
N VAL A 214 -17.03 -18.28 4.28
CA VAL A 214 -16.43 -19.62 4.32
C VAL A 214 -16.40 -20.20 5.73
N SER A 215 -16.58 -19.36 6.73
CA SER A 215 -16.72 -19.75 8.13
C SER A 215 -17.58 -18.73 8.89
N ARG A 216 -17.84 -18.98 10.19
CA ARG A 216 -18.53 -17.99 11.05
C ARG A 216 -17.77 -16.67 11.20
N ARG A 217 -16.48 -16.62 10.88
CA ARG A 217 -15.59 -15.46 11.11
C ARG A 217 -14.92 -14.93 9.85
N ASN A 218 -14.85 -15.73 8.79
CA ASN A 218 -14.09 -15.39 7.61
C ASN A 218 -14.94 -15.39 6.34
N ARG A 219 -14.70 -14.39 5.53
CA ARG A 219 -15.27 -14.21 4.19
C ARG A 219 -14.14 -14.35 3.16
N GLU A 220 -14.45 -14.92 2.01
CA GLU A 220 -13.55 -14.92 0.85
C GLU A 220 -14.22 -14.24 -0.33
N LEU A 221 -13.44 -13.53 -1.12
CA LEU A 221 -13.90 -13.01 -2.41
C LEU A 221 -13.89 -14.16 -3.41
N THR A 222 -14.99 -14.35 -4.11
CA THR A 222 -15.14 -15.35 -5.17
C THR A 222 -14.66 -14.79 -6.51
N ASP A 223 -14.39 -15.69 -7.45
CA ASP A 223 -13.96 -15.32 -8.83
C ASP A 223 -15.10 -14.75 -9.70
N GLU A 224 -16.30 -14.58 -9.13
CA GLU A 224 -17.47 -14.03 -9.79
C GLU A 224 -17.59 -12.51 -9.63
#